data_16fa576393c5a65df9ec2d4253774ec6
#
_entry.id   16fa576393c5a65df9ec2d4253774ec6
#
_cell.length_a   1.000
_cell.length_b   1.000
_cell.length_c   1.000
_cell.angle_alpha   90.00
_cell.angle_beta   90.00
_cell.angle_gamma   90.00
#
_symmetry.space_group_name_H-M   'P 1'
#
loop_
_entity.id
_entity.type
_entity.pdbx_description
1 polymer ?
#
loop_
_entity_poly.entity_id
_entity_poly.type
_entity_poly.pdbx_seq_one_letter_code
_entity_poly.pdbx_strand_id
1 'polypeptide(L)'
;AYILMPQWHNVIELLDLHDIKYTRLTESKPVEVETYRYTKATFSPRQSEGRIPVMKTEYTTQNETLVYPAGSVLIDMNQPNGRLAAWLLEPKAPGSLVYWGFFNQVVQSTNEFWIRLPYMEEKGRELLAKDPALKAEFEEKMKDPAFAKDSQAILNFFYEKVKKTAHQNNELHPAWRVMDSTQIFK
;
A
#
# COMPACT_ATOMS: atom_id res chain seq x y z
N ALA A 1 -1.46 9.92 16.93
CA ALA A 1 -0.93 10.64 15.77
C ALA A 1 -1.12 9.81 14.51
N TYR A 2 -0.99 10.43 13.33
CA TYR A 2 -0.89 9.74 12.04
C TYR A 2 0.47 10.03 11.42
N ILE A 3 0.96 9.10 10.59
CA ILE A 3 2.16 9.32 9.79
C ILE A 3 1.88 9.00 8.32
N LEU A 4 2.43 9.82 7.42
CA LEU A 4 2.24 9.73 5.98
C LEU A 4 3.58 9.89 5.27
N MET A 5 3.85 9.04 4.29
CA MET A 5 5.08 9.11 3.49
C MET A 5 5.07 10.30 2.51
N PRO A 6 6.25 10.84 2.14
CA PRO A 6 6.35 12.10 1.38
C PRO A 6 5.81 12.01 -0.05
N GLN A 7 5.71 10.81 -0.65
CA GLN A 7 5.15 10.65 -2.00
C GLN A 7 3.66 11.01 -2.10
N TRP A 8 2.96 11.09 -0.98
CA TRP A 8 1.56 11.53 -0.92
C TRP A 8 1.42 13.05 -0.84
N HIS A 9 2.21 13.76 -1.66
CA HIS A 9 2.29 15.22 -1.68
C HIS A 9 0.91 15.87 -1.88
N ASN A 10 0.04 15.32 -2.73
CA ASN A 10 -1.32 15.80 -2.96
C ASN A 10 -2.20 15.75 -1.69
N VAL A 11 -1.98 14.74 -0.83
CA VAL A 11 -2.66 14.64 0.46
C VAL A 11 -2.06 15.64 1.45
N ILE A 12 -0.74 15.79 1.46
CA ILE A 12 -0.05 16.76 2.31
C ILE A 12 -0.50 18.19 1.99
N GLU A 13 -0.63 18.54 0.70
CA GLU A 13 -1.18 19.83 0.28
C GLU A 13 -2.61 20.07 0.78
N LEU A 14 -3.45 19.00 0.82
CA LEU A 14 -4.78 19.11 1.41
C LEU A 14 -4.74 19.31 2.91
N LEU A 15 -3.79 18.72 3.63
CA LEU A 15 -3.62 19.00 5.06
C LEU A 15 -3.29 20.49 5.27
N ASP A 16 -2.42 21.07 4.44
CA ASP A 16 -2.09 22.50 4.48
C ASP A 16 -3.32 23.38 4.21
N LEU A 17 -4.13 23.06 3.19
CA LEU A 17 -5.34 23.78 2.86
C LEU A 17 -6.40 23.76 3.99
N HIS A 18 -6.39 22.70 4.79
CA HIS A 18 -7.27 22.55 5.96
C HIS A 18 -6.64 23.05 7.27
N ASP A 19 -5.51 23.73 7.20
CA ASP A 19 -4.75 24.22 8.37
C ASP A 19 -4.44 23.11 9.40
N ILE A 20 -4.21 21.89 8.92
CA ILE A 20 -3.78 20.76 9.74
C ILE A 20 -2.27 20.79 9.87
N LYS A 21 -1.79 20.95 11.10
CA LYS A 21 -0.36 21.04 11.40
C LYS A 21 0.27 19.65 11.42
N TYR A 22 1.49 19.58 10.94
CA TYR A 22 2.31 18.36 10.97
C TYR A 22 3.79 18.70 11.15
N THR A 23 4.57 17.73 11.58
CA THR A 23 6.03 17.81 11.66
C THR A 23 6.64 16.92 10.59
N ARG A 24 7.63 17.42 9.85
CA ARG A 24 8.39 16.59 8.90
C ARG A 24 9.55 15.89 9.58
N LEU A 25 9.72 14.60 9.28
CA LEU A 25 10.91 13.88 9.70
C LEU A 25 12.13 14.42 8.93
N THR A 26 13.19 14.74 9.66
CA THR A 26 14.46 15.22 9.09
C THR A 26 15.37 14.08 8.65
N GLU A 27 15.15 12.88 9.18
CA GLU A 27 15.90 11.67 8.90
C GLU A 27 14.95 10.46 8.83
N SER A 28 15.43 9.35 8.30
CA SER A 28 14.66 8.09 8.30
C SER A 28 14.58 7.52 9.71
N LYS A 29 13.36 7.16 10.13
CA LYS A 29 13.10 6.62 11.48
C LYS A 29 12.23 5.36 11.42
N PRO A 30 12.52 4.33 12.23
CA PRO A 30 11.56 3.26 12.50
C PRO A 30 10.43 3.81 13.39
N VAL A 31 9.19 3.52 13.02
CA VAL A 31 8.00 3.96 13.76
C VAL A 31 7.07 2.77 13.92
N GLU A 32 6.58 2.55 15.15
CA GLU A 32 5.55 1.55 15.44
C GLU A 32 4.17 2.11 15.07
N VAL A 33 3.49 1.41 14.18
CA VAL A 33 2.23 1.85 13.60
C VAL A 33 1.19 0.73 13.54
N GLU A 34 -0.08 1.11 13.62
CA GLU A 34 -1.18 0.25 13.20
C GLU A 34 -1.40 0.46 11.70
N THR A 35 -1.15 -0.57 10.91
CA THR A 35 -1.36 -0.57 9.47
C THR A 35 -2.74 -1.09 9.10
N TYR A 36 -3.30 -0.61 7.99
CA TYR A 36 -4.55 -1.09 7.39
C TYR A 36 -4.24 -1.70 6.03
N ARG A 37 -4.50 -2.98 5.88
CA ARG A 37 -4.32 -3.70 4.61
C ARG A 37 -5.68 -3.95 3.98
N TYR A 38 -5.93 -3.34 2.83
CA TYR A 38 -7.18 -3.51 2.10
C TYR A 38 -7.31 -4.93 1.57
N THR A 39 -8.49 -5.52 1.78
CA THR A 39 -8.86 -6.84 1.27
C THR A 39 -9.94 -6.74 0.21
N LYS A 40 -10.74 -5.65 0.25
CA LYS A 40 -11.79 -5.41 -0.72
C LYS A 40 -12.17 -3.94 -0.76
N ALA A 41 -12.50 -3.46 -1.96
CA ALA A 41 -13.11 -2.16 -2.18
C ALA A 41 -14.30 -2.26 -3.13
N THR A 42 -15.31 -1.43 -2.88
CA THR A 42 -16.49 -1.29 -3.75
C THR A 42 -16.58 0.16 -4.20
N PHE A 43 -16.58 0.36 -5.50
CA PHE A 43 -16.65 1.69 -6.10
C PHE A 43 -18.09 2.05 -6.47
N SER A 44 -18.37 3.35 -6.51
CA SER A 44 -19.63 3.85 -7.04
C SER A 44 -19.76 3.50 -8.54
N PRO A 45 -20.92 3.07 -9.02
CA PRO A 45 -21.16 2.88 -10.43
C PRO A 45 -21.31 4.20 -11.21
N ARG A 46 -21.34 5.33 -10.50
CA ARG A 46 -21.51 6.67 -11.07
C ARG A 46 -20.45 7.62 -10.54
N GLN A 47 -20.06 8.57 -11.38
CA GLN A 47 -19.22 9.67 -10.97
C GLN A 47 -19.98 10.64 -10.06
N SER A 48 -19.24 11.27 -9.14
CA SER A 48 -19.68 12.36 -8.29
C SER A 48 -18.55 13.36 -8.18
N GLU A 49 -18.80 14.64 -8.42
CA GLU A 49 -17.81 15.72 -8.35
C GLU A 49 -16.53 15.43 -9.18
N GLY A 50 -16.70 14.81 -10.36
CA GLY A 50 -15.59 14.45 -11.25
C GLY A 50 -14.74 13.24 -10.78
N ARG A 51 -15.17 12.53 -9.74
CA ARG A 51 -14.48 11.35 -9.19
C ARG A 51 -15.43 10.14 -9.12
N ILE A 52 -14.85 8.96 -9.01
CA ILE A 52 -15.60 7.72 -8.71
C ILE A 52 -15.38 7.42 -7.22
N PRO A 53 -16.39 7.63 -6.35
CA PRO A 53 -16.26 7.39 -4.92
C PRO A 53 -16.02 5.93 -4.57
N VAL A 54 -15.22 5.70 -3.54
CA VAL A 54 -15.07 4.39 -2.89
C VAL A 54 -16.15 4.27 -1.83
N MET A 55 -17.19 3.48 -2.12
CA MET A 55 -18.38 3.37 -1.27
C MET A 55 -18.16 2.51 -0.03
N LYS A 56 -17.29 1.50 -0.14
CA LYS A 56 -17.01 0.57 0.95
C LYS A 56 -15.59 0.02 0.83
N THR A 57 -14.91 -0.08 1.96
CA THR A 57 -13.63 -0.77 2.09
C THR A 57 -13.70 -1.82 3.18
N GLU A 58 -13.03 -2.95 2.94
CA GLU A 58 -12.73 -3.97 3.94
C GLU A 58 -11.22 -4.05 4.08
N TYR A 59 -10.73 -4.17 5.29
CA TYR A 59 -9.29 -4.26 5.58
C TYR A 59 -9.03 -5.03 6.87
N THR A 60 -7.83 -5.56 7.00
CA THR A 60 -7.27 -6.08 8.25
C THR A 60 -6.33 -5.05 8.85
N THR A 61 -6.16 -5.10 10.17
CA THR A 61 -5.20 -4.26 10.91
C THR A 61 -4.08 -5.11 11.47
N GLN A 62 -2.89 -4.53 11.52
CA GLN A 62 -1.71 -5.15 12.11
C GLN A 62 -0.80 -4.08 12.71
N ASN A 63 -0.23 -4.35 13.89
CA ASN A 63 0.81 -3.50 14.46
C ASN A 63 2.16 -3.99 13.94
N GLU A 64 2.94 -3.07 13.37
CA GLU A 64 4.26 -3.35 12.84
C GLU A 64 5.17 -2.13 12.93
N THR A 65 6.48 -2.37 12.94
CA THR A 65 7.47 -1.30 12.89
C THR A 65 7.95 -1.12 11.47
N LEU A 66 7.72 0.06 10.90
CA LEU A 66 8.11 0.42 9.55
C LEU A 66 9.09 1.57 9.53
N VAL A 67 10.00 1.56 8.56
CA VAL A 67 10.98 2.64 8.38
C VAL A 67 10.38 3.72 7.48
N TYR A 68 10.23 4.92 8.05
CA TYR A 68 9.75 6.10 7.33
C TYR A 68 10.92 6.95 6.86
N PRO A 69 10.98 7.30 5.58
CA PRO A 69 12.05 8.14 5.05
C PRO A 69 11.96 9.57 5.56
N ALA A 70 13.07 10.30 5.49
CA ALA A 70 13.08 11.75 5.69
C ALA A 70 12.04 12.42 4.79
N GLY A 71 11.40 13.48 5.25
CA GLY A 71 10.29 14.16 4.57
C GLY A 71 8.91 13.58 4.85
N SER A 72 8.80 12.41 5.49
CA SER A 72 7.51 11.91 5.99
C SER A 72 6.89 12.88 6.98
N VAL A 73 5.57 12.99 6.99
CA VAL A 73 4.85 13.92 7.86
C VAL A 73 4.15 13.20 8.99
N LEU A 74 4.36 13.70 10.21
CA LEU A 74 3.74 13.24 11.44
C LEU A 74 2.68 14.25 11.85
N ILE A 75 1.43 13.82 11.91
CA ILE A 75 0.25 14.65 12.21
C ILE A 75 -0.17 14.36 13.65
N ASP A 76 0.10 15.31 14.55
CA ASP A 76 -0.36 15.22 15.93
C ASP A 76 -1.88 15.47 15.97
N MET A 77 -2.59 14.64 16.75
CA MET A 77 -4.02 14.78 16.95
C MET A 77 -4.37 15.84 18.00
N ASN A 78 -3.39 16.26 18.82
CA ASN A 78 -3.56 17.31 19.83
C ASN A 78 -3.43 18.70 19.21
N GLN A 79 -4.33 19.02 18.29
CA GLN A 79 -4.40 20.31 17.60
C GLN A 79 -5.88 20.66 17.31
N PRO A 80 -6.21 21.93 17.04
CA PRO A 80 -7.60 22.33 16.77
C PRO A 80 -8.27 21.52 15.68
N ASN A 81 -7.57 21.24 14.59
CA ASN A 81 -8.06 20.48 13.43
C ASN A 81 -7.73 18.98 13.51
N GLY A 82 -7.33 18.44 14.67
CA GLY A 82 -6.99 17.03 14.83
C GLY A 82 -8.16 16.10 14.49
N ARG A 83 -9.40 16.44 14.90
CA ARG A 83 -10.59 15.65 14.51
C ARG A 83 -10.80 15.62 13.00
N LEU A 84 -10.57 16.75 12.33
CA LEU A 84 -10.65 16.82 10.86
C LEU A 84 -9.56 15.95 10.21
N ALA A 85 -8.34 16.00 10.74
CA ALA A 85 -7.25 15.14 10.26
C ALA A 85 -7.62 13.66 10.35
N ALA A 86 -8.16 13.20 11.50
CA ALA A 86 -8.66 11.82 11.62
C ALA A 86 -9.74 11.52 10.61
N TRP A 87 -10.72 12.42 10.46
CA TRP A 87 -11.81 12.23 9.51
C TRP A 87 -11.31 12.07 8.06
N LEU A 88 -10.36 12.87 7.65
CA LEU A 88 -9.79 12.81 6.30
C LEU A 88 -8.97 11.53 6.07
N LEU A 89 -8.21 11.11 7.08
CA LEU A 89 -7.22 10.03 6.94
C LEU A 89 -7.78 8.63 7.24
N GLU A 90 -8.88 8.52 7.98
CA GLU A 90 -9.46 7.23 8.32
C GLU A 90 -10.17 6.57 7.14
N PRO A 91 -9.86 5.29 6.82
CA PRO A 91 -10.39 4.62 5.62
C PRO A 91 -11.91 4.46 5.59
N LYS A 92 -12.56 4.37 6.75
CA LYS A 92 -14.03 4.19 6.85
C LYS A 92 -14.80 5.47 7.18
N ALA A 93 -14.14 6.59 7.34
CA ALA A 93 -14.83 7.83 7.62
C ALA A 93 -15.63 8.30 6.38
N PRO A 94 -16.90 8.70 6.55
CA PRO A 94 -17.70 9.18 5.44
C PRO A 94 -17.10 10.44 4.82
N GLY A 95 -16.93 10.45 3.50
CA GLY A 95 -16.30 11.58 2.80
C GLY A 95 -14.80 11.74 3.07
N SER A 96 -14.12 10.69 3.55
CA SER A 96 -12.66 10.68 3.74
C SER A 96 -11.91 10.78 2.41
N LEU A 97 -10.59 10.94 2.48
CA LEU A 97 -9.73 10.94 1.29
C LEU A 97 -9.76 9.57 0.57
N VAL A 98 -10.04 8.48 1.27
CA VAL A 98 -10.32 7.17 0.66
C VAL A 98 -11.62 7.23 -0.14
N TYR A 99 -12.70 7.73 0.46
CA TYR A 99 -13.98 7.88 -0.23
C TYR A 99 -13.84 8.69 -1.52
N TRP A 100 -13.11 9.79 -1.49
CA TRP A 100 -12.88 10.66 -2.64
C TRP A 100 -11.78 10.17 -3.60
N GLY A 101 -11.22 8.98 -3.38
CA GLY A 101 -10.30 8.32 -4.30
C GLY A 101 -8.89 8.89 -4.33
N PHE A 102 -8.45 9.63 -3.32
CA PHE A 102 -7.07 10.10 -3.22
C PHE A 102 -6.07 8.97 -3.06
N PHE A 103 -6.52 7.83 -2.54
CA PHE A 103 -5.73 6.63 -2.32
C PHE A 103 -6.08 5.48 -3.30
N ASN A 104 -6.73 5.80 -4.42
CA ASN A 104 -7.15 4.76 -5.39
C ASN A 104 -6.00 3.90 -5.90
N GLN A 105 -4.78 4.41 -6.00
CA GLN A 105 -3.58 3.65 -6.37
C GLN A 105 -3.33 2.43 -5.47
N VAL A 106 -3.78 2.51 -4.21
CA VAL A 106 -3.64 1.44 -3.23
C VAL A 106 -4.92 0.62 -3.12
N VAL A 107 -6.07 1.31 -3.12
CA VAL A 107 -7.40 0.69 -2.95
C VAL A 107 -7.83 -0.11 -4.18
N GLN A 108 -7.47 0.38 -5.36
CA GLN A 108 -7.59 -0.35 -6.61
C GLN A 108 -6.35 -1.19 -6.81
N SER A 109 -6.05 -2.20 -6.03
CA SER A 109 -4.98 -3.12 -6.38
C SER A 109 -5.30 -3.72 -7.77
N THR A 110 -4.98 -2.94 -8.78
CA THR A 110 -5.12 -3.36 -10.15
C THR A 110 -4.01 -4.34 -10.40
N ASN A 111 -4.42 -5.50 -10.39
CA ASN A 111 -3.75 -6.58 -11.02
C ASN A 111 -3.01 -6.10 -12.27
N GLU A 112 -1.69 -6.31 -12.31
CA GLU A 112 -1.42 -7.55 -12.95
C GLU A 112 -0.72 -7.45 -14.26
N PHE A 113 -1.07 -6.59 -15.12
CA PHE A 113 -0.71 -6.81 -16.52
C PHE A 113 0.62 -6.18 -16.97
N TRP A 114 1.28 -5.38 -16.12
CA TRP A 114 2.38 -4.54 -16.60
C TRP A 114 3.73 -4.83 -15.95
N ILE A 115 3.88 -5.96 -15.28
CA ILE A 115 5.21 -6.41 -14.88
C ILE A 115 5.92 -6.83 -16.18
N ARG A 116 6.91 -6.04 -16.58
CA ARG A 116 7.66 -6.28 -17.80
C ARG A 116 8.31 -7.67 -17.76
N LEU A 117 8.22 -8.38 -18.85
CA LEU A 117 8.76 -9.74 -19.00
C LEU A 117 10.21 -9.89 -18.48
N PRO A 118 11.18 -8.97 -18.80
CA PRO A 118 12.54 -9.04 -18.26
C PRO A 118 12.60 -8.99 -16.74
N TYR A 119 11.74 -8.20 -16.09
CA TYR A 119 11.66 -8.14 -14.63
C TYR A 119 11.20 -9.47 -14.04
N MET A 120 10.18 -10.10 -14.64
CA MET A 120 9.67 -11.39 -14.17
C MET A 120 10.68 -12.52 -14.37
N GLU A 121 11.45 -12.48 -15.45
CA GLU A 121 12.52 -13.44 -15.70
C GLU A 121 13.62 -13.34 -14.65
N GLU A 122 14.06 -12.12 -14.32
CA GLU A 122 15.04 -11.86 -13.26
C GLU A 122 14.53 -12.32 -11.89
N LYS A 123 13.30 -11.93 -11.53
CA LYS A 123 12.65 -12.33 -10.27
C LYS A 123 12.41 -13.83 -10.19
N GLY A 124 12.04 -14.47 -11.27
CA GLY A 124 11.90 -15.94 -11.32
C GLY A 124 13.23 -16.64 -11.01
N ARG A 125 14.33 -16.19 -11.59
CA ARG A 125 15.67 -16.71 -11.29
C ARG A 125 16.08 -16.51 -9.82
N GLU A 126 15.82 -15.32 -9.26
CA GLU A 126 16.07 -15.04 -7.86
C GLU A 126 15.27 -15.97 -6.92
N LEU A 127 13.99 -16.17 -7.21
CA LEU A 127 13.10 -17.04 -6.43
C LEU A 127 13.58 -18.48 -6.45
N LEU A 128 13.92 -19.02 -7.63
CA LEU A 128 14.44 -20.38 -7.76
C LEU A 128 15.80 -20.56 -7.06
N ALA A 129 16.61 -19.51 -6.98
CA ALA A 129 17.87 -19.55 -6.26
C ALA A 129 17.71 -19.53 -4.73
N LYS A 130 16.64 -18.87 -4.22
CA LYS A 130 16.40 -18.69 -2.79
C LYS A 130 15.50 -19.76 -2.17
N ASP A 131 14.63 -20.38 -2.97
CA ASP A 131 13.64 -21.36 -2.51
C ASP A 131 13.80 -22.70 -3.22
N PRO A 132 14.46 -23.69 -2.57
CA PRO A 132 14.65 -25.04 -3.13
C PRO A 132 13.33 -25.79 -3.36
N ALA A 133 12.30 -25.55 -2.56
CA ALA A 133 10.99 -26.19 -2.71
C ALA A 133 10.28 -25.66 -3.96
N LEU A 134 10.32 -24.36 -4.16
CA LEU A 134 9.79 -23.73 -5.38
C LEU A 134 10.54 -24.19 -6.64
N LYS A 135 11.86 -24.37 -6.52
CA LYS A 135 12.68 -24.91 -7.62
C LYS A 135 12.23 -26.30 -8.00
N ALA A 136 12.03 -27.18 -7.02
CA ALA A 136 11.54 -28.54 -7.27
C ALA A 136 10.13 -28.55 -7.89
N GLU A 137 9.22 -27.68 -7.41
CA GLU A 137 7.88 -27.50 -7.99
C GLU A 137 7.97 -27.07 -9.45
N PHE A 138 8.85 -26.12 -9.76
CA PHE A 138 9.04 -25.63 -11.14
C PHE A 138 9.63 -26.70 -12.05
N GLU A 139 10.66 -27.42 -11.62
CA GLU A 139 11.30 -28.50 -12.35
C GLU A 139 10.31 -29.64 -12.65
N GLU A 140 9.41 -29.95 -11.71
CA GLU A 140 8.34 -30.92 -11.93
C GLU A 140 7.35 -30.47 -13.01
N LYS A 141 6.92 -29.20 -12.96
CA LYS A 141 6.04 -28.62 -14.00
C LYS A 141 6.70 -28.58 -15.37
N MET A 142 8.01 -28.34 -15.43
CA MET A 142 8.77 -28.32 -16.70
C MET A 142 8.84 -29.69 -17.40
N LYS A 143 8.53 -30.80 -16.72
CA LYS A 143 8.43 -32.13 -17.34
C LYS A 143 7.18 -32.26 -18.24
N ASP A 144 6.17 -31.43 -18.02
CA ASP A 144 5.01 -31.34 -18.91
C ASP A 144 5.39 -30.54 -20.18
N PRO A 145 5.38 -31.19 -21.37
CA PRO A 145 5.72 -30.51 -22.62
C PRO A 145 4.75 -29.36 -22.98
N ALA A 146 3.51 -29.39 -22.51
CA ALA A 146 2.55 -28.31 -22.73
C ALA A 146 2.95 -27.08 -21.93
N PHE A 147 3.30 -27.27 -20.65
CA PHE A 147 3.78 -26.16 -19.80
C PHE A 147 5.13 -25.64 -20.28
N ALA A 148 6.09 -26.52 -20.59
CA ALA A 148 7.45 -26.15 -20.98
C ALA A 148 7.53 -25.32 -22.28
N LYS A 149 6.54 -25.47 -23.17
CA LYS A 149 6.43 -24.72 -24.42
C LYS A 149 5.58 -23.47 -24.32
N ASP A 150 4.84 -23.30 -23.24
CA ASP A 150 3.97 -22.14 -23.01
C ASP A 150 4.65 -21.08 -22.15
N SER A 151 5.26 -20.10 -22.83
CA SER A 151 5.91 -18.97 -22.16
C SER A 151 4.98 -18.19 -21.25
N GLN A 152 3.66 -18.13 -21.57
CA GLN A 152 2.69 -17.43 -20.74
C GLN A 152 2.36 -18.24 -19.47
N ALA A 153 2.28 -19.56 -19.56
CA ALA A 153 2.09 -20.40 -18.38
C ALA A 153 3.29 -20.32 -17.41
N ILE A 154 4.51 -20.31 -17.95
CA ILE A 154 5.74 -20.10 -17.16
C ILE A 154 5.74 -18.72 -16.50
N LEU A 155 5.40 -17.68 -17.25
CA LEU A 155 5.31 -16.31 -16.71
C LEU A 155 4.28 -16.23 -15.58
N ASN A 156 3.10 -16.79 -15.78
CA ASN A 156 2.03 -16.81 -14.80
C ASN A 156 2.43 -17.57 -13.53
N PHE A 157 3.16 -18.67 -13.66
CA PHE A 157 3.68 -19.41 -12.51
C PHE A 157 4.54 -18.53 -11.60
N PHE A 158 5.50 -17.81 -12.17
CA PHE A 158 6.33 -16.89 -11.38
C PHE A 158 5.56 -15.67 -10.92
N TYR A 159 4.66 -15.15 -11.73
CA TYR A 159 3.83 -14.02 -11.39
C TYR A 159 3.03 -14.27 -10.11
N GLU A 160 2.37 -15.42 -9.97
CA GLU A 160 1.61 -15.76 -8.75
C GLU A 160 2.51 -15.88 -7.51
N LYS A 161 3.75 -16.28 -7.67
CA LYS A 161 4.71 -16.35 -6.57
C LYS A 161 5.23 -14.95 -6.17
N VAL A 162 5.56 -14.11 -7.15
CA VAL A 162 5.98 -12.71 -6.94
C VAL A 162 4.83 -11.89 -6.35
N LYS A 163 3.59 -12.10 -6.83
CA LYS A 163 2.40 -11.44 -6.33
C LYS A 163 2.25 -11.61 -4.82
N LYS A 164 2.42 -12.82 -4.30
CA LYS A 164 2.36 -13.08 -2.86
C LYS A 164 3.41 -12.29 -2.06
N THR A 165 4.56 -11.99 -2.66
CA THR A 165 5.66 -11.28 -1.99
C THR A 165 5.59 -9.77 -2.20
N ALA A 166 5.24 -9.32 -3.40
CA ALA A 166 5.21 -7.90 -3.76
C ALA A 166 3.95 -7.17 -3.26
N HIS A 167 2.81 -7.86 -3.19
CA HIS A 167 1.56 -7.25 -2.73
C HIS A 167 1.49 -6.99 -1.23
N GLN A 168 2.44 -7.48 -0.44
CA GLN A 168 2.43 -7.21 1.00
C GLN A 168 2.45 -5.72 1.34
N ASN A 169 2.98 -4.87 0.45
CA ASN A 169 3.06 -3.42 0.67
C ASN A 169 2.11 -2.58 -0.20
N ASN A 170 1.59 -3.11 -1.31
CA ASN A 170 0.78 -2.34 -2.25
C ASN A 170 -0.66 -2.11 -1.81
N GLU A 171 -1.16 -2.89 -0.86
CA GLU A 171 -2.52 -2.79 -0.33
C GLU A 171 -2.59 -2.04 1.00
N LEU A 172 -1.44 -1.52 1.47
CA LEU A 172 -1.38 -0.78 2.72
C LEU A 172 -1.96 0.62 2.56
N HIS A 173 -2.90 0.96 3.43
CA HIS A 173 -3.39 2.33 3.54
C HIS A 173 -2.23 3.29 3.81
N PRO A 174 -2.14 4.43 3.11
CA PRO A 174 -0.97 5.29 3.20
C PRO A 174 -0.79 6.08 4.50
N ALA A 175 -1.89 6.37 5.20
CA ALA A 175 -1.88 7.09 6.47
C ALA A 175 -2.10 6.12 7.63
N TRP A 176 -1.10 5.96 8.49
CA TRP A 176 -1.12 4.96 9.56
C TRP A 176 -1.15 5.60 10.94
N ARG A 177 -1.86 4.97 11.86
CA ARG A 177 -1.89 5.42 13.25
C ARG A 177 -0.58 5.10 13.94
N VAL A 178 0.06 6.11 14.51
CA VAL A 178 1.24 5.95 15.35
C VAL A 178 0.81 5.54 16.74
N MET A 179 1.33 4.42 17.24
CA MET A 179 0.93 3.85 18.53
C MET A 179 1.50 4.66 19.69
N ASP A 180 2.75 5.07 19.60
CA ASP A 180 3.39 5.97 20.59
C ASP A 180 4.12 7.11 19.87
N SER A 181 3.51 8.30 19.87
CA SER A 181 4.10 9.48 19.27
C SER A 181 5.15 10.19 20.14
N THR A 182 5.25 9.85 21.43
CA THR A 182 6.14 10.53 22.37
C THR A 182 7.62 10.36 22.04
N GLN A 183 7.98 9.27 21.39
CA GLN A 183 9.35 8.97 20.95
C GLN A 183 9.74 9.68 19.65
N ILE A 184 8.78 10.22 18.92
CA ILE A 184 9.00 10.82 17.60
C ILE A 184 9.15 12.33 17.68
N PHE A 185 8.48 12.96 18.66
CA PHE A 185 8.54 14.41 18.90
C PHE A 185 9.75 14.84 19.74
N LYS A 186 10.64 13.92 20.08
CA LYS A 186 11.93 14.22 20.70
C LYS A 186 13.00 14.34 19.62
#